data_ce82e811fbbfbfb9743fa58495ebfbbf
#
_entry.id   ce82e811fbbfbfb9743fa58495ebfbbf
#
_cell.length_a   1.000
_cell.length_b   1.000
_cell.length_c   1.000
_cell.angle_alpha   90.00
_cell.angle_beta   90.00
_cell.angle_gamma   90.00
#
_symmetry.space_group_name_H-M   'P 1'
#
loop_
_entity.id
_entity.type
_entity.pdbx_description
1 polymer ?
#
loop_
_entity_poly.entity_id
_entity_poly.type
_entity_poly.pdbx_seq_one_letter_code
_entity_poly.pdbx_strand_id
1 'polypeptide(L)'
;MKIKKIFFIFSLATSSLIFTNSLILAAGSSDDENSEPVEVVDADYINGKERAYNGKYKAAIEYLEKSIENDPKNADAFNMLGYSNRKLGNNEEAFKYYNKALKLDPRHRGTHEYIGRLYLNLSQPEKAKMHLDELDSICLFGCDEYTTLKKAIEDFEKTKVVGNY
;
A
#
# COMPACT_ATOMS: atom_id res chain seq x y z
N MET A 1 13.17 47.12 -39.42
CA MET A 1 12.43 46.95 -40.67
C MET A 1 11.02 46.51 -40.34
N LYS A 2 10.16 47.50 -40.19
CA LYS A 2 8.81 47.75 -40.78
C LYS A 2 7.91 46.51 -40.78
N ILE A 3 6.92 46.44 -39.84
CA ILE A 3 5.52 46.93 -39.87
C ILE A 3 4.65 46.15 -40.84
N LYS A 4 3.59 45.49 -40.32
CA LYS A 4 2.21 45.85 -40.74
C LYS A 4 1.17 45.25 -39.80
N LYS A 5 0.47 46.16 -39.12
CA LYS A 5 -0.86 45.97 -38.50
C LYS A 5 -1.88 45.80 -39.63
N ILE A 6 -2.80 44.85 -39.46
CA ILE A 6 -4.05 44.87 -40.20
C ILE A 6 -5.18 44.76 -39.18
N PHE A 7 -5.89 45.87 -39.06
CA PHE A 7 -7.21 45.98 -38.43
C PHE A 7 -8.26 45.41 -39.39
N PHE A 8 -9.14 44.60 -38.89
CA PHE A 8 -10.43 44.38 -39.56
C PHE A 8 -11.55 44.62 -38.55
N ILE A 9 -12.24 45.72 -38.81
CA ILE A 9 -13.50 46.11 -38.20
C ILE A 9 -14.60 45.69 -39.19
N PHE A 10 -15.58 44.96 -38.71
CA PHE A 10 -16.93 44.90 -39.31
C PHE A 10 -17.86 44.23 -38.27
N SER A 11 -18.75 44.86 -37.75
CA SER A 11 -19.99 45.52 -38.12
C SER A 11 -21.17 44.79 -37.47
N LEU A 12 -21.92 45.55 -36.68
CA LEU A 12 -23.16 45.16 -36.02
C LEU A 12 -24.23 44.63 -36.99
N ALA A 13 -24.91 43.59 -36.61
CA ALA A 13 -26.27 43.38 -37.07
C ALA A 13 -27.13 42.87 -35.90
N THR A 14 -27.98 43.74 -35.39
CA THR A 14 -29.06 43.45 -34.46
C THR A 14 -30.16 42.65 -35.17
N SER A 15 -30.52 41.50 -34.64
CA SER A 15 -31.80 40.91 -34.97
C SER A 15 -32.46 40.34 -33.69
N SER A 16 -33.43 41.07 -33.21
CA SER A 16 -34.38 40.68 -32.18
C SER A 16 -35.32 39.63 -32.73
N LEU A 17 -35.34 38.47 -32.12
CA LEU A 17 -36.43 37.53 -32.31
C LEU A 17 -36.85 36.97 -30.94
N ILE A 18 -37.94 37.47 -30.53
CA ILE A 18 -38.74 36.97 -29.40
C ILE A 18 -39.29 35.60 -29.81
N PHE A 19 -38.93 34.55 -29.09
CA PHE A 19 -39.66 33.31 -29.14
C PHE A 19 -40.16 32.90 -27.75
N THR A 20 -41.40 32.73 -27.71
CA THR A 20 -42.29 32.39 -26.63
C THR A 20 -42.00 31.09 -25.94
N ASN A 21 -42.24 31.10 -24.62
CA ASN A 21 -42.40 29.96 -23.73
C ASN A 21 -42.96 28.70 -24.41
N SER A 22 -42.26 27.60 -24.24
CA SER A 22 -42.89 26.31 -24.10
C SER A 22 -42.19 25.52 -22.97
N LEU A 23 -42.91 25.48 -21.88
CA LEU A 23 -42.61 24.65 -20.73
C LEU A 23 -42.81 23.19 -21.17
N ILE A 24 -41.72 22.46 -21.47
CA ILE A 24 -41.74 21.02 -21.56
C ILE A 24 -41.06 20.49 -20.34
N LEU A 25 -41.89 20.06 -19.40
CA LEU A 25 -41.51 19.23 -18.28
C LEU A 25 -41.20 17.83 -18.83
N ALA A 26 -39.94 17.57 -19.19
CA ALA A 26 -39.45 16.24 -19.45
C ALA A 26 -38.63 15.81 -18.23
N ALA A 27 -39.26 15.05 -17.35
CA ALA A 27 -38.58 14.25 -16.39
C ALA A 27 -37.76 13.18 -17.19
N GLY A 28 -36.51 13.50 -17.41
CA GLY A 28 -35.49 12.55 -17.91
C GLY A 28 -34.60 12.21 -16.74
N SER A 29 -34.93 11.15 -16.04
CA SER A 29 -34.03 10.42 -15.18
C SER A 29 -32.92 9.86 -16.09
N SER A 30 -31.82 10.55 -16.17
CA SER A 30 -30.56 9.99 -16.64
C SER A 30 -29.84 9.47 -15.42
N ASP A 31 -30.09 8.20 -15.11
CA ASP A 31 -29.23 7.39 -14.25
C ASP A 31 -27.87 7.25 -14.98
N ASP A 32 -26.98 8.20 -14.77
CA ASP A 32 -25.57 8.04 -15.09
C ASP A 32 -24.96 7.05 -14.08
N GLU A 33 -25.26 5.75 -14.27
CA GLU A 33 -24.57 4.63 -13.64
C GLU A 33 -23.17 4.45 -14.25
N ASN A 34 -22.36 5.48 -14.29
CA ASN A 34 -20.94 5.33 -14.58
C ASN A 34 -20.13 5.99 -13.46
N SER A 35 -20.44 5.65 -12.21
CA SER A 35 -19.54 5.90 -11.10
C SER A 35 -18.46 4.81 -11.16
N GLU A 36 -17.29 5.15 -11.70
CA GLU A 36 -16.10 4.33 -11.47
C GLU A 36 -15.97 4.06 -9.97
N PRO A 37 -15.59 2.84 -9.56
CA PRO A 37 -15.43 2.55 -8.14
C PRO A 37 -14.41 3.51 -7.57
N VAL A 38 -14.86 4.38 -6.66
CA VAL A 38 -13.94 5.24 -5.90
C VAL A 38 -13.06 4.31 -5.08
N GLU A 39 -11.76 4.25 -5.42
CA GLU A 39 -10.79 3.50 -4.64
C GLU A 39 -10.76 4.10 -3.24
N VAL A 40 -11.32 3.38 -2.28
CA VAL A 40 -11.34 3.82 -0.88
C VAL A 40 -9.94 3.64 -0.33
N VAL A 41 -9.20 4.75 -0.30
CA VAL A 41 -7.85 4.78 0.25
C VAL A 41 -7.92 4.58 1.77
N ASP A 42 -7.31 3.50 2.26
CA ASP A 42 -7.18 3.26 3.71
C ASP A 42 -6.15 4.22 4.32
N ALA A 43 -6.64 5.36 4.78
CA ALA A 43 -5.81 6.41 5.37
C ALA A 43 -5.12 5.93 6.67
N ASP A 44 -5.77 5.06 7.45
CA ASP A 44 -5.20 4.52 8.68
C ASP A 44 -4.03 3.57 8.36
N TYR A 45 -4.15 2.73 7.33
CA TYR A 45 -3.04 1.92 6.83
C TYR A 45 -1.85 2.77 6.40
N ILE A 46 -2.08 3.79 5.57
CA ILE A 46 -1.02 4.68 5.07
C ILE A 46 -0.31 5.37 6.24
N ASN A 47 -1.06 5.96 7.15
CA ASN A 47 -0.54 6.61 8.34
C ASN A 47 0.25 5.67 9.24
N GLY A 48 -0.25 4.45 9.44
CA GLY A 48 0.42 3.42 10.22
C GLY A 48 1.73 2.97 9.59
N LYS A 49 1.71 2.68 8.30
CA LYS A 49 2.89 2.29 7.51
C LYS A 49 3.99 3.36 7.55
N GLU A 50 3.63 4.62 7.32
CA GLU A 50 4.58 5.73 7.40
C GLU A 50 5.24 5.84 8.78
N ARG A 51 4.45 5.74 9.85
CA ARG A 51 4.96 5.78 11.23
C ARG A 51 5.88 4.61 11.53
N ALA A 52 5.56 3.42 11.04
CA ALA A 52 6.39 2.24 11.20
C ALA A 52 7.77 2.42 10.55
N TYR A 53 7.82 2.94 9.32
CA TYR A 53 9.10 3.21 8.64
C TYR A 53 9.88 4.37 9.28
N ASN A 54 9.21 5.30 9.93
CA ASN A 54 9.83 6.38 10.70
C ASN A 54 10.21 5.96 12.13
N GLY A 55 10.15 4.67 12.48
CA GLY A 55 10.53 4.14 13.78
C GLY A 55 9.52 4.41 14.91
N LYS A 56 8.35 4.98 14.60
CA LYS A 56 7.30 5.31 15.58
C LYS A 56 6.36 4.12 15.76
N TYR A 57 6.91 2.96 16.15
CA TYR A 57 6.21 1.68 16.12
C TYR A 57 4.93 1.63 16.97
N LYS A 58 4.92 2.25 18.17
CA LYS A 58 3.71 2.30 19.01
C LYS A 58 2.58 3.05 18.33
N ALA A 59 2.88 4.25 17.80
CA ALA A 59 1.90 5.03 17.06
C ALA A 59 1.48 4.34 15.74
N ALA A 60 2.39 3.59 15.11
CA ALA A 60 2.05 2.79 13.93
C ALA A 60 0.99 1.73 14.26
N ILE A 61 1.16 1.02 15.39
CA ILE A 61 0.21 -0.01 15.83
C ILE A 61 -1.19 0.58 16.01
N GLU A 62 -1.33 1.74 16.66
CA GLU A 62 -2.63 2.39 16.89
C GLU A 62 -3.39 2.68 15.58
N TYR A 63 -2.70 3.11 14.54
CA TYR A 63 -3.30 3.35 13.22
C TYR A 63 -3.60 2.05 12.48
N LEU A 64 -2.69 1.09 12.52
CA LEU A 64 -2.86 -0.19 11.84
C LEU A 64 -3.96 -1.05 12.47
N GLU A 65 -4.20 -0.93 13.77
CA GLU A 65 -5.33 -1.57 14.46
C GLU A 65 -6.66 -1.01 13.95
N LYS A 66 -6.77 0.31 13.77
CA LYS A 66 -7.95 0.92 13.12
C LYS A 66 -8.13 0.45 11.68
N SER A 67 -7.03 0.34 10.94
CA SER A 67 -7.08 -0.19 9.57
C SER A 67 -7.68 -1.59 9.52
N ILE A 68 -7.25 -2.51 10.40
CA ILE A 68 -7.80 -3.88 10.42
C ILE A 68 -9.20 -3.97 11.04
N GLU A 69 -9.62 -3.00 11.83
CA GLU A 69 -11.02 -2.87 12.27
C GLU A 69 -11.93 -2.51 11.10
N ASN A 70 -11.48 -1.58 10.23
CA ASN A 70 -12.21 -1.15 9.05
C ASN A 70 -12.17 -2.20 7.92
N ASP A 71 -10.99 -2.79 7.67
CA ASP A 71 -10.82 -3.89 6.71
C ASP A 71 -10.08 -5.08 7.35
N PRO A 72 -10.79 -6.05 7.91
CA PRO A 72 -10.20 -7.27 8.48
C PRO A 72 -9.52 -8.19 7.48
N LYS A 73 -9.54 -7.87 6.19
CA LYS A 73 -8.88 -8.63 5.11
C LYS A 73 -7.63 -7.94 4.57
N ASN A 74 -7.26 -6.80 5.11
CA ASN A 74 -6.05 -6.09 4.72
C ASN A 74 -4.78 -6.85 5.19
N ALA A 75 -4.23 -7.71 4.33
CA ALA A 75 -3.01 -8.49 4.63
C ALA A 75 -1.80 -7.59 4.87
N ASP A 76 -1.69 -6.48 4.14
CA ASP A 76 -0.63 -5.49 4.32
C ASP A 76 -0.66 -4.84 5.71
N ALA A 77 -1.85 -4.51 6.24
CA ALA A 77 -1.99 -3.95 7.57
C ALA A 77 -1.55 -4.94 8.66
N PHE A 78 -1.94 -6.22 8.52
CA PHE A 78 -1.45 -7.28 9.42
C PHE A 78 0.07 -7.47 9.32
N ASN A 79 0.64 -7.42 8.11
CA ASN A 79 2.09 -7.47 7.92
C ASN A 79 2.79 -6.31 8.64
N MET A 80 2.28 -5.09 8.53
CA MET A 80 2.86 -3.91 9.19
C MET A 80 2.68 -3.91 10.72
N LEU A 81 1.60 -4.50 11.25
CA LEU A 81 1.44 -4.79 12.68
C LEU A 81 2.51 -5.76 13.16
N GLY A 82 2.73 -6.84 12.41
CA GLY A 82 3.81 -7.79 12.69
C GLY A 82 5.19 -7.13 12.67
N TYR A 83 5.46 -6.31 11.66
CA TYR A 83 6.71 -5.53 11.56
C TYR A 83 6.92 -4.63 12.77
N SER A 84 5.91 -3.85 13.15
CA SER A 84 5.98 -2.90 14.26
C SER A 84 6.22 -3.61 15.60
N ASN A 85 5.51 -4.74 15.84
CA ASN A 85 5.69 -5.56 17.04
C ASN A 85 7.09 -6.20 17.08
N ARG A 86 7.59 -6.73 15.96
CA ARG A 86 8.96 -7.25 15.88
C ARG A 86 9.99 -6.20 16.23
N LYS A 87 9.83 -4.98 15.74
CA LYS A 87 10.75 -3.86 16.03
C LYS A 87 10.71 -3.41 17.50
N LEU A 88 9.61 -3.66 18.21
CA LEU A 88 9.48 -3.46 19.65
C LEU A 88 9.96 -4.66 20.48
N GLY A 89 10.35 -5.76 19.85
CA GLY A 89 10.75 -7.00 20.54
C GLY A 89 9.59 -7.89 20.96
N ASN A 90 8.35 -7.57 20.59
CA ASN A 90 7.14 -8.35 20.87
C ASN A 90 7.02 -9.50 19.86
N ASN A 91 7.94 -10.47 19.95
CA ASN A 91 8.10 -11.49 18.90
C ASN A 91 6.87 -12.40 18.74
N GLU A 92 6.21 -12.77 19.84
CA GLU A 92 5.01 -13.62 19.81
C GLU A 92 3.87 -12.90 19.09
N GLU A 93 3.63 -11.65 19.40
CA GLU A 93 2.59 -10.85 18.75
C GLU A 93 2.93 -10.60 17.28
N ALA A 94 4.22 -10.38 16.96
CA ALA A 94 4.67 -10.28 15.58
C ALA A 94 4.32 -11.54 14.77
N PHE A 95 4.62 -12.73 15.29
CA PHE A 95 4.23 -13.98 14.63
C PHE A 95 2.72 -14.12 14.44
N LYS A 96 1.93 -13.75 15.43
CA LYS A 96 0.47 -13.80 15.34
C LYS A 96 -0.05 -12.96 14.17
N TYR A 97 0.43 -11.72 14.05
CA TYR A 97 0.03 -10.83 12.96
C TYR A 97 0.55 -11.30 11.59
N TYR A 98 1.81 -11.75 11.49
CA TYR A 98 2.34 -12.31 10.25
C TYR A 98 1.58 -13.56 9.79
N ASN A 99 1.26 -14.46 10.71
CA ASN A 99 0.45 -15.65 10.39
C ASN A 99 -0.95 -15.26 9.91
N LYS A 100 -1.52 -14.17 10.42
CA LYS A 100 -2.80 -13.65 9.94
C LYS A 100 -2.65 -13.08 8.52
N ALA A 101 -1.57 -12.35 8.23
CA ALA A 101 -1.28 -11.86 6.89
C ALA A 101 -1.13 -13.00 5.89
N LEU A 102 -0.34 -14.04 6.21
CA LEU A 102 -0.16 -15.22 5.32
C LEU A 102 -1.44 -16.07 5.19
N LYS A 103 -2.33 -16.05 6.17
CA LYS A 103 -3.64 -16.71 6.03
C LYS A 103 -4.53 -15.97 5.02
N LEU A 104 -4.40 -14.66 4.91
CA LEU A 104 -5.15 -13.82 3.97
C LEU A 104 -4.49 -13.85 2.59
N ASP A 105 -3.19 -13.72 2.54
CA ASP A 105 -2.37 -13.81 1.32
C ASP A 105 -1.15 -14.72 1.55
N PRO A 106 -1.23 -16.01 1.17
CA PRO A 106 -0.13 -16.95 1.31
C PRO A 106 1.12 -16.60 0.49
N ARG A 107 1.01 -15.69 -0.46
CA ARG A 107 2.13 -15.25 -1.32
C ARG A 107 2.64 -13.85 -0.96
N HIS A 108 2.26 -13.33 0.20
CA HIS A 108 2.64 -11.99 0.65
C HIS A 108 4.16 -11.89 0.90
N ARG A 109 4.88 -11.39 -0.08
CA ARG A 109 6.36 -11.34 -0.09
C ARG A 109 6.96 -10.66 1.14
N GLY A 110 6.47 -9.46 1.48
CA GLY A 110 6.96 -8.72 2.65
C GLY A 110 6.78 -9.49 3.96
N THR A 111 5.71 -10.29 4.09
CA THR A 111 5.50 -11.11 5.28
C THR A 111 6.50 -12.26 5.36
N HIS A 112 6.79 -12.94 4.26
CA HIS A 112 7.84 -13.97 4.23
C HIS A 112 9.22 -13.38 4.58
N GLU A 113 9.59 -12.23 4.01
CA GLU A 113 10.83 -11.54 4.37
C GLU A 113 10.89 -11.24 5.88
N TYR A 114 9.82 -10.65 6.44
CA TYR A 114 9.85 -10.22 7.84
C TYR A 114 9.81 -11.38 8.84
N ILE A 115 9.13 -12.48 8.52
CA ILE A 115 9.19 -13.71 9.33
C ILE A 115 10.60 -14.29 9.27
N GLY A 116 11.20 -14.37 8.09
CA GLY A 116 12.58 -14.84 7.95
C GLY A 116 13.55 -14.05 8.83
N ARG A 117 13.46 -12.72 8.79
CA ARG A 117 14.26 -11.84 9.66
C ARG A 117 13.95 -12.01 11.15
N LEU A 118 12.68 -12.28 11.51
CA LEU A 118 12.33 -12.59 12.89
C LEU A 118 12.98 -13.90 13.35
N TYR A 119 13.03 -14.92 12.50
CA TYR A 119 13.75 -16.17 12.82
C TYR A 119 15.25 -15.96 12.98
N LEU A 120 15.88 -15.07 12.20
CA LEU A 120 17.29 -14.71 12.40
C LEU A 120 17.49 -14.02 13.77
N ASN A 121 16.62 -13.11 14.17
CA ASN A 121 16.66 -12.49 15.50
C ASN A 121 16.57 -13.53 16.63
N LEU A 122 15.86 -14.63 16.39
CA LEU A 122 15.72 -15.74 17.33
C LEU A 122 16.81 -16.81 17.18
N SER A 123 17.86 -16.56 16.40
CA SER A 123 18.95 -17.50 16.12
C SER A 123 18.48 -18.82 15.49
N GLN A 124 17.46 -18.76 14.63
CA GLN A 124 16.87 -19.90 13.92
C GLN A 124 17.04 -19.77 12.39
N PRO A 125 18.28 -19.78 11.86
CA PRO A 125 18.53 -19.49 10.45
C PRO A 125 17.89 -20.51 9.50
N GLU A 126 17.73 -21.77 9.91
CA GLU A 126 17.10 -22.78 9.07
C GLU A 126 15.62 -22.47 8.79
N LYS A 127 14.92 -21.88 9.76
CA LYS A 127 13.55 -21.42 9.52
C LYS A 127 13.51 -20.16 8.66
N ALA A 128 14.51 -19.30 8.75
CA ALA A 128 14.64 -18.17 7.86
C ALA A 128 14.84 -18.62 6.40
N LYS A 129 15.62 -19.67 6.17
CA LYS A 129 15.82 -20.28 4.84
C LYS A 129 14.53 -20.83 4.25
N MET A 130 13.66 -21.45 5.06
CA MET A 130 12.35 -21.91 4.57
C MET A 130 11.52 -20.74 3.98
N HIS A 131 11.56 -19.56 4.61
CA HIS A 131 10.87 -18.38 4.07
C HIS A 131 11.58 -17.78 2.85
N LEU A 132 12.90 -17.98 2.73
CA LEU A 132 13.65 -17.62 1.51
C LEU A 132 13.24 -18.53 0.34
N ASP A 133 13.09 -19.83 0.58
CA ASP A 133 12.62 -20.80 -0.44
C ASP A 133 11.20 -20.47 -0.92
N GLU A 134 10.32 -20.06 -0.01
CA GLU A 134 8.99 -19.55 -0.39
C GLU A 134 9.08 -18.31 -1.27
N LEU A 135 9.94 -17.34 -0.91
CA LEU A 135 10.17 -16.16 -1.74
C LEU A 135 10.75 -16.52 -3.11
N ASP A 136 11.64 -17.48 -3.20
CA ASP A 136 12.17 -17.96 -4.49
C ASP A 136 11.04 -18.51 -5.38
N SER A 137 10.15 -19.29 -4.79
CA SER A 137 8.96 -19.83 -5.48
C SER A 137 7.96 -18.75 -5.93
N ILE A 138 7.86 -17.67 -5.16
CA ILE A 138 6.95 -16.54 -5.44
C ILE A 138 7.52 -15.61 -6.51
N CYS A 139 8.83 -15.38 -6.48
CA CYS A 139 9.54 -14.38 -7.28
C CYS A 139 10.32 -15.05 -8.42
N LEU A 140 9.65 -15.46 -9.47
CA LEU A 140 10.21 -16.24 -10.60
C LEU A 140 11.49 -15.64 -11.22
N PHE A 141 11.69 -14.33 -11.10
CA PHE A 141 12.87 -13.62 -11.64
C PHE A 141 13.60 -12.79 -10.57
N GLY A 142 13.40 -13.13 -9.30
CA GLY A 142 13.89 -12.36 -8.17
C GLY A 142 12.96 -11.21 -7.77
N CYS A 143 13.09 -10.79 -6.52
CA CYS A 143 12.42 -9.62 -5.96
C CYS A 143 13.28 -9.05 -4.82
N ASP A 144 12.95 -7.82 -4.40
CA ASP A 144 13.70 -7.13 -3.36
C ASP A 144 13.65 -7.88 -2.02
N GLU A 145 12.49 -8.47 -1.70
CA GLU A 145 12.28 -9.22 -0.47
C GLU A 145 13.16 -10.49 -0.42
N TYR A 146 13.27 -11.21 -1.55
CA TYR A 146 14.18 -12.35 -1.66
C TYR A 146 15.64 -11.93 -1.46
N THR A 147 16.05 -10.89 -2.18
CA THR A 147 17.44 -10.39 -2.12
C THR A 147 17.80 -9.90 -0.72
N THR A 148 16.85 -9.20 -0.07
CA THR A 148 17.01 -8.67 1.28
C THR A 148 17.14 -9.78 2.32
N LEU A 149 16.26 -10.79 2.28
CA LEU A 149 16.30 -11.90 3.22
C LEU A 149 17.54 -12.77 2.99
N LYS A 150 17.89 -13.07 1.73
CA LYS A 150 19.10 -13.82 1.39
C LYS A 150 20.35 -13.16 1.98
N LYS A 151 20.49 -11.84 1.76
CA LYS A 151 21.61 -11.09 2.33
C LYS A 151 21.59 -11.14 3.86
N ALA A 152 20.46 -11.02 4.52
CA ALA A 152 20.36 -11.11 5.96
C ALA A 152 20.80 -12.47 6.51
N ILE A 153 20.46 -13.57 5.82
CA ILE A 153 20.90 -14.93 6.17
C ILE A 153 22.43 -15.04 6.00
N GLU A 154 22.97 -14.59 4.87
CA GLU A 154 24.40 -14.62 4.61
C GLU A 154 25.21 -13.82 5.66
N ASP A 155 24.72 -12.64 6.04
CA ASP A 155 25.36 -11.80 7.06
C ASP A 155 25.28 -12.46 8.45
N PHE A 156 24.16 -13.10 8.78
CA PHE A 156 24.02 -13.87 10.01
C PHE A 156 25.00 -15.04 10.08
N GLU A 157 25.15 -15.80 8.99
CA GLU A 157 26.06 -16.96 8.92
C GLU A 157 27.54 -16.54 9.05
N LYS A 158 27.93 -15.39 8.46
CA LYS A 158 29.30 -14.86 8.55
C LYS A 158 29.65 -14.39 9.96
N THR A 159 28.72 -13.72 10.62
CA THR A 159 28.99 -13.07 11.89
C THR A 159 28.61 -13.91 13.09
N LYS A 160 27.71 -14.90 12.92
CA LYS A 160 27.04 -15.66 13.99
C LYS A 160 26.50 -14.75 15.12
N VAL A 161 26.23 -13.51 14.77
CA VAL A 161 25.71 -12.49 15.70
C VAL A 161 24.23 -12.35 15.43
N VAL A 162 23.44 -12.43 16.50
CA VAL A 162 22.02 -12.07 16.45
C VAL A 162 21.95 -10.57 16.26
N GLY A 163 21.72 -10.13 15.05
CA GLY A 163 21.54 -8.74 14.72
C GLY A 163 20.06 -8.36 14.76
N ASN A 164 19.80 -7.07 14.78
CA ASN A 164 18.43 -6.54 14.68
C ASN A 164 18.04 -6.46 13.18
N TYR A 165 17.74 -7.61 12.57
CA TYR A 165 17.42 -7.78 11.15
C TYR A 165 16.00 -7.33 10.78
#